data_73c38033686874270256a68777c9f3d1
#
_entry.id   73c38033686874270256a68777c9f3d1
#
_cell.length_a   1.000
_cell.length_b   1.000
_cell.length_c   1.000
_cell.angle_alpha   90.00
_cell.angle_beta   90.00
_cell.angle_gamma   90.00
#
_symmetry.space_group_name_H-M   'P 1'
#
loop_
_entity.id
_entity.type
_entity.pdbx_description
1 polymer ?
#
loop_
_entity_poly.entity_id
_entity_poly.type
_entity_poly.pdbx_seq_one_letter_code
_entity_poly.pdbx_strand_id
1 'polypeptide(L)'
;MKNTIINTFFLALIILFCFSSFSFSRQESKGYIYIILDSSGSMWGELPDKSRKVETAKKVLKEYVAGDFEGYELAFRVYGHREKADCQDSELLIPFGEPEQVITKLTESIDSIKPLGKTPITYSLERALEDFGDKQGEIILISDGIETCDADPCELVRQWQEKNVKIKVHVVGLGLDEKSKTAMQCISDAAGTEYRDASTASELSESLKKIKVEAAPVEIVSEKETKNVPTHSALLIKGVDALGNSMRVEGTISQEGVEPISVTSNGRNVIKPGDYNMEIGVMTKNGNLYKPVTQAVTVADSAETKVEVVVEVPPSVKAKFLNGDRVEKGSLISAYQEGIKKEVFKFRSIDEVYIDEGTYEFRSKPNEENDLSVTESFVAGDSKEIVFNMVHTVKV
;
A
#
# COMPACT_ATOMS: atom_id res chain seq x y z
N MET A 1 62.84 -21.17 40.03
CA MET A 1 61.82 -20.16 40.36
C MET A 1 61.75 -18.97 39.38
N LYS A 2 62.80 -18.68 38.58
CA LYS A 2 62.74 -17.54 37.60
C LYS A 2 61.94 -17.79 36.29
N ASN A 3 61.85 -19.05 35.85
CA ASN A 3 61.18 -19.36 34.59
C ASN A 3 59.66 -19.43 34.70
N THR A 4 59.09 -19.61 35.89
CA THR A 4 57.62 -19.69 36.08
C THR A 4 56.94 -18.31 36.07
N ILE A 5 57.69 -17.27 36.52
CA ILE A 5 57.14 -15.89 36.55
C ILE A 5 57.07 -15.26 35.16
N ILE A 6 58.00 -15.59 34.26
CA ILE A 6 58.04 -15.05 32.90
C ILE A 6 56.87 -15.62 32.03
N ASN A 7 56.52 -16.91 32.24
CA ASN A 7 55.42 -17.53 31.52
C ASN A 7 54.04 -17.00 31.94
N THR A 8 53.85 -16.63 33.20
CA THR A 8 52.60 -16.05 33.70
C THR A 8 52.39 -14.61 33.21
N PHE A 9 53.46 -13.84 33.06
CA PHE A 9 53.39 -12.47 32.53
C PHE A 9 53.10 -12.47 31.01
N PHE A 10 53.66 -13.41 30.24
CA PHE A 10 53.35 -13.55 28.80
C PHE A 10 51.94 -14.03 28.55
N LEU A 11 51.41 -14.96 29.36
CA LEU A 11 50.00 -15.42 29.24
C LEU A 11 49.01 -14.32 29.63
N ALA A 12 49.33 -13.49 30.64
CA ALA A 12 48.49 -12.33 30.99
C ALA A 12 48.51 -11.22 29.94
N LEU A 13 49.64 -11.02 29.23
CA LEU A 13 49.75 -10.04 28.14
C LEU A 13 49.00 -10.47 26.89
N ILE A 14 48.95 -11.77 26.56
CA ILE A 14 48.19 -12.31 25.46
C ILE A 14 46.68 -12.23 25.72
N ILE A 15 46.23 -12.44 26.95
CA ILE A 15 44.81 -12.30 27.33
C ILE A 15 44.38 -10.82 27.28
N LEU A 16 45.28 -9.88 27.59
CA LEU A 16 44.96 -8.43 27.51
C LEU A 16 44.91 -7.90 26.07
N PHE A 17 45.57 -8.56 25.10
CA PHE A 17 45.58 -8.16 23.70
C PHE A 17 44.39 -8.75 22.89
N CYS A 18 43.70 -9.78 23.42
CA CYS A 18 42.49 -10.35 22.82
C CYS A 18 41.20 -9.55 23.12
N PHE A 19 41.26 -8.51 23.97
CA PHE A 19 40.19 -7.54 24.18
C PHE A 19 40.29 -6.33 23.24
N SER A 20 40.95 -6.48 22.08
CA SER A 20 40.87 -5.46 21.03
C SER A 20 39.44 -5.41 20.46
N SER A 21 38.69 -4.48 20.99
CA SER A 21 37.62 -3.70 20.31
C SER A 21 36.97 -4.41 19.11
N PHE A 22 36.09 -5.35 19.38
CA PHE A 22 35.03 -5.62 18.42
C PHE A 22 34.12 -4.38 18.47
N SER A 23 34.47 -3.35 17.70
CA SER A 23 33.54 -2.27 17.37
C SER A 23 32.41 -2.89 16.58
N PHE A 24 31.34 -3.25 17.28
CA PHE A 24 30.10 -3.64 16.64
C PHE A 24 29.57 -2.37 15.98
N SER A 25 29.83 -2.24 14.68
CA SER A 25 29.18 -1.22 13.88
C SER A 25 27.68 -1.55 13.91
N ARG A 26 26.93 -0.78 14.68
CA ARG A 26 25.46 -0.78 14.62
C ARG A 26 25.10 -0.38 13.20
N GLN A 27 24.67 -1.32 12.39
CA GLN A 27 24.14 -1.03 11.06
C GLN A 27 22.75 -0.43 11.31
N GLU A 28 22.68 0.89 11.32
CA GLU A 28 21.40 1.59 11.35
C GLU A 28 20.64 1.22 10.09
N SER A 29 19.43 0.70 10.26
CA SER A 29 18.54 0.42 9.13
C SER A 29 18.09 1.76 8.55
N LYS A 30 18.50 2.06 7.33
CA LYS A 30 18.04 3.25 6.62
C LYS A 30 16.63 3.05 6.09
N GLY A 31 15.79 4.09 6.21
CA GLY A 31 14.54 4.20 5.49
C GLY A 31 14.78 4.66 4.04
N TYR A 32 13.94 4.23 3.11
CA TYR A 32 14.04 4.65 1.72
C TYR A 32 12.71 5.25 1.28
N ILE A 33 12.72 6.53 0.89
CA ILE A 33 11.56 7.24 0.37
C ILE A 33 11.83 7.67 -1.07
N TYR A 34 10.99 7.23 -1.97
CA TYR A 34 11.05 7.52 -3.38
C TYR A 34 9.88 8.39 -3.81
N ILE A 35 10.13 9.60 -4.27
CA ILE A 35 9.10 10.55 -4.66
C ILE A 35 8.95 10.51 -6.18
N ILE A 36 7.72 10.31 -6.67
CA ILE A 36 7.35 10.44 -8.07
C ILE A 36 6.42 11.63 -8.24
N LEU A 37 6.83 12.60 -9.03
CA LEU A 37 6.04 13.79 -9.34
C LEU A 37 5.46 13.69 -10.75
N ASP A 38 4.15 13.82 -10.85
CA ASP A 38 3.45 14.08 -12.10
C ASP A 38 3.83 15.46 -12.63
N SER A 39 4.28 15.47 -13.87
CA SER A 39 4.44 16.69 -14.65
C SER A 39 3.84 16.53 -16.06
N SER A 40 2.72 15.82 -16.13
CA SER A 40 1.89 15.75 -17.33
C SER A 40 1.19 17.09 -17.60
N GLY A 41 0.63 17.23 -18.80
CA GLY A 41 0.02 18.49 -19.23
C GLY A 41 -1.10 19.02 -18.33
N SER A 42 -1.83 18.13 -17.62
CA SER A 42 -2.90 18.50 -16.66
C SER A 42 -2.40 19.28 -15.45
N MET A 43 -1.13 19.10 -15.06
CA MET A 43 -0.51 19.82 -13.95
C MET A 43 -0.38 21.34 -14.17
N TRP A 44 -0.65 21.84 -15.38
CA TRP A 44 -0.88 23.28 -15.62
C TRP A 44 -2.23 23.77 -15.08
N GLY A 45 -3.15 22.87 -14.73
CA GLY A 45 -4.44 23.20 -14.14
C GLY A 45 -4.31 23.99 -12.85
N GLU A 46 -5.43 24.62 -12.45
CA GLU A 46 -5.53 25.41 -11.22
C GLU A 46 -6.18 24.61 -10.10
N LEU A 47 -5.74 24.83 -8.88
CA LEU A 47 -6.42 24.45 -7.65
C LEU A 47 -7.56 25.45 -7.33
N PRO A 48 -8.43 25.13 -6.35
CA PRO A 48 -9.53 26.03 -5.97
C PRO A 48 -9.09 27.47 -5.58
N ASP A 49 -7.88 27.61 -5.05
CA ASP A 49 -7.27 28.90 -4.68
C ASP A 49 -6.62 29.64 -5.85
N LYS A 50 -6.76 29.14 -7.09
CA LYS A 50 -6.17 29.68 -8.32
C LYS A 50 -4.65 29.51 -8.46
N SER A 51 -3.99 28.83 -7.54
CA SER A 51 -2.61 28.43 -7.72
C SER A 51 -2.50 27.29 -8.75
N ARG A 52 -1.40 27.22 -9.50
CA ARG A 52 -1.17 26.13 -10.43
C ARG A 52 -0.74 24.88 -9.68
N LYS A 53 -1.29 23.72 -10.05
CA LYS A 53 -0.98 22.43 -9.40
C LYS A 53 0.52 22.16 -9.36
N VAL A 54 1.22 22.30 -10.49
CA VAL A 54 2.67 22.08 -10.56
C VAL A 54 3.46 23.00 -9.65
N GLU A 55 3.11 24.29 -9.58
CA GLU A 55 3.83 25.26 -8.73
C GLU A 55 3.58 24.98 -7.25
N THR A 56 2.35 24.57 -6.91
CA THR A 56 2.00 24.14 -5.56
C THR A 56 2.79 22.89 -5.18
N ALA A 57 2.84 21.88 -6.05
CA ALA A 57 3.59 20.64 -5.79
C ALA A 57 5.09 20.93 -5.61
N LYS A 58 5.72 21.71 -6.49
CA LYS A 58 7.13 22.10 -6.38
C LYS A 58 7.44 22.80 -5.05
N LYS A 59 6.62 23.78 -4.69
CA LYS A 59 6.79 24.52 -3.43
C LYS A 59 6.72 23.60 -2.22
N VAL A 60 5.67 22.77 -2.16
CA VAL A 60 5.46 21.85 -1.03
C VAL A 60 6.56 20.80 -0.97
N LEU A 61 7.02 20.28 -2.12
CA LEU A 61 8.11 19.30 -2.15
C LEU A 61 9.43 19.89 -1.64
N LYS A 62 9.78 21.13 -2.01
CA LYS A 62 10.97 21.83 -1.46
C LYS A 62 10.90 21.93 0.06
N GLU A 63 9.74 22.33 0.58
CA GLU A 63 9.51 22.43 2.03
C GLU A 63 9.53 21.07 2.71
N TYR A 64 8.98 20.03 2.07
CA TYR A 64 8.94 18.68 2.60
C TYR A 64 10.33 18.07 2.73
N VAL A 65 11.14 18.10 1.67
CA VAL A 65 12.49 17.52 1.69
C VAL A 65 13.48 18.29 2.57
N ALA A 66 13.21 19.58 2.82
CA ALA A 66 13.98 20.40 3.77
C ALA A 66 13.68 20.05 5.25
N GLY A 67 12.72 19.15 5.51
CA GLY A 67 12.44 18.63 6.84
C GLY A 67 13.50 17.66 7.34
N ASP A 68 13.30 17.18 8.57
CA ASP A 68 14.18 16.20 9.17
C ASP A 68 14.00 14.81 8.52
N PHE A 69 15.03 14.30 7.87
CA PHE A 69 15.10 12.97 7.25
C PHE A 69 16.32 12.17 7.74
N GLU A 70 16.76 12.42 8.98
CA GLU A 70 17.81 11.61 9.58
C GLU A 70 17.45 10.11 9.50
N GLY A 71 18.40 9.28 9.07
CA GLY A 71 18.18 7.84 8.87
C GLY A 71 17.45 7.45 7.58
N TYR A 72 17.19 8.37 6.65
CA TYR A 72 16.59 8.08 5.35
C TYR A 72 17.55 8.32 4.19
N GLU A 73 17.33 7.60 3.09
CA GLU A 73 17.78 7.99 1.75
C GLU A 73 16.56 8.39 0.92
N LEU A 74 16.70 9.46 0.16
CA LEU A 74 15.65 9.99 -0.70
C LEU A 74 16.01 9.82 -2.17
N ALA A 75 15.00 9.56 -3.03
CA ALA A 75 15.14 9.61 -4.48
C ALA A 75 13.98 10.40 -5.08
N PHE A 76 14.18 10.95 -6.28
CA PHE A 76 13.19 11.78 -6.95
C PHE A 76 13.11 11.46 -8.44
N ARG A 77 11.91 11.09 -8.89
CA ARG A 77 11.57 10.83 -10.28
C ARG A 77 10.47 11.78 -10.75
N VAL A 78 10.48 12.12 -12.02
CA VAL A 78 9.45 12.95 -12.65
C VAL A 78 9.02 12.30 -13.95
N TYR A 79 7.75 12.38 -14.29
CA TYR A 79 7.25 11.94 -15.59
C TYR A 79 6.47 13.03 -16.33
N GLY A 80 6.37 12.89 -17.66
CA GLY A 80 5.55 13.76 -18.50
C GLY A 80 6.07 15.19 -18.65
N HIS A 81 7.37 15.42 -18.55
CA HIS A 81 7.95 16.77 -18.60
C HIS A 81 8.89 17.04 -19.80
N ARG A 82 9.22 16.03 -20.61
CA ARG A 82 10.15 16.16 -21.73
C ARG A 82 9.47 16.02 -23.09
N GLU A 83 8.56 15.04 -23.24
CA GLU A 83 7.96 14.69 -24.52
C GLU A 83 6.43 14.62 -24.44
N LYS A 84 5.72 15.25 -25.44
CA LYS A 84 4.24 15.37 -25.39
C LYS A 84 3.47 14.06 -25.50
N ALA A 85 3.97 13.11 -26.24
CA ALA A 85 3.25 11.89 -26.61
C ALA A 85 3.95 10.60 -26.22
N ASP A 86 5.02 10.69 -25.43
CA ASP A 86 5.82 9.56 -25.03
C ASP A 86 5.29 8.94 -23.72
N CYS A 87 4.95 7.65 -23.80
CA CYS A 87 4.55 6.84 -22.65
C CYS A 87 5.74 6.27 -21.86
N GLN A 88 6.96 6.60 -22.24
CA GLN A 88 8.19 6.27 -21.53
C GLN A 88 8.89 7.53 -20.98
N ASP A 89 8.24 8.69 -21.08
CA ASP A 89 8.77 9.92 -20.51
C ASP A 89 8.70 9.89 -18.97
N SER A 90 9.68 9.22 -18.38
CA SER A 90 9.88 9.10 -16.94
C SER A 90 11.36 9.13 -16.63
N GLU A 91 11.82 10.08 -15.84
CA GLU A 91 13.21 10.36 -15.55
C GLU A 91 13.53 10.29 -14.06
N LEU A 92 14.57 9.51 -13.71
CA LEU A 92 15.18 9.56 -12.39
C LEU A 92 16.08 10.81 -12.31
N LEU A 93 15.54 11.91 -11.80
CA LEU A 93 16.29 13.16 -11.66
C LEU A 93 17.34 13.07 -10.55
N ILE A 94 17.00 12.42 -9.45
CA ILE A 94 17.88 12.30 -8.30
C ILE A 94 17.82 10.86 -7.81
N PRO A 95 18.91 10.06 -7.96
CA PRO A 95 18.97 8.72 -7.40
C PRO A 95 19.02 8.77 -5.88
N PHE A 96 18.79 7.61 -5.24
CA PHE A 96 18.90 7.50 -3.77
C PHE A 96 20.20 8.10 -3.25
N GLY A 97 20.06 8.92 -2.25
CA GLY A 97 21.16 9.62 -1.59
C GLY A 97 20.77 10.20 -0.25
N GLU A 98 21.78 10.65 0.48
CA GLU A 98 21.56 11.30 1.77
C GLU A 98 20.72 12.58 1.60
N PRO A 99 19.84 12.89 2.57
CA PRO A 99 18.87 13.98 2.47
C PRO A 99 19.48 15.32 2.04
N GLU A 100 20.60 15.72 2.61
CA GLU A 100 21.27 17.00 2.31
C GLU A 100 21.66 17.13 0.83
N GLN A 101 22.13 16.03 0.23
CA GLN A 101 22.51 16.02 -1.19
C GLN A 101 21.28 16.09 -2.08
N VAL A 102 20.21 15.36 -1.70
CA VAL A 102 18.94 15.33 -2.43
C VAL A 102 18.25 16.70 -2.36
N ILE A 103 18.21 17.33 -1.19
CA ILE A 103 17.65 18.68 -0.98
C ILE A 103 18.33 19.68 -1.91
N THR A 104 19.66 19.70 -1.95
CA THR A 104 20.43 20.61 -2.79
C THR A 104 20.07 20.44 -4.26
N LYS A 105 20.18 19.19 -4.78
CA LYS A 105 19.87 18.88 -6.17
C LYS A 105 18.42 19.15 -6.54
N LEU A 106 17.47 18.83 -5.65
CA LEU A 106 16.05 19.09 -5.88
C LEU A 106 15.80 20.60 -5.99
N THR A 107 16.36 21.39 -5.08
CA THR A 107 16.18 22.85 -5.08
C THR A 107 16.70 23.48 -6.36
N GLU A 108 17.80 22.96 -6.92
CA GLU A 108 18.40 23.44 -8.16
C GLU A 108 17.59 23.03 -9.41
N SER A 109 17.02 21.83 -9.43
CA SER A 109 16.43 21.21 -10.63
C SER A 109 14.91 21.36 -10.73
N ILE A 110 14.17 21.39 -9.61
CA ILE A 110 12.70 21.29 -9.61
C ILE A 110 12.01 22.44 -10.34
N ASP A 111 12.59 23.65 -10.31
CA ASP A 111 12.01 24.83 -10.96
C ASP A 111 12.06 24.75 -12.49
N SER A 112 12.99 23.96 -13.03
CA SER A 112 13.12 23.74 -14.48
C SER A 112 12.05 22.79 -15.05
N ILE A 113 11.41 21.97 -14.21
CA ILE A 113 10.39 21.01 -14.60
C ILE A 113 9.15 21.77 -15.11
N LYS A 114 8.68 21.40 -16.30
CA LYS A 114 7.47 22.02 -16.91
C LYS A 114 6.53 20.93 -17.37
N PRO A 115 5.25 20.97 -16.98
CA PRO A 115 4.25 20.03 -17.45
C PRO A 115 4.13 20.03 -18.96
N LEU A 116 4.12 18.85 -19.58
CA LEU A 116 4.12 18.78 -21.03
C LEU A 116 3.38 17.56 -21.60
N GLY A 117 3.65 16.36 -21.08
CA GLY A 117 3.38 15.11 -21.73
C GLY A 117 2.18 14.34 -21.19
N LYS A 118 2.23 13.01 -21.35
CA LYS A 118 1.28 12.03 -20.86
C LYS A 118 1.53 11.70 -19.38
N THR A 119 0.68 10.81 -18.86
CA THR A 119 0.68 10.35 -17.46
C THR A 119 1.04 8.86 -17.39
N PRO A 120 2.32 8.45 -17.61
CA PRO A 120 2.76 7.07 -17.60
C PRO A 120 3.05 6.57 -16.15
N ILE A 121 2.01 6.42 -15.34
CA ILE A 121 2.14 6.00 -13.93
C ILE A 121 2.74 4.61 -13.83
N THR A 122 2.19 3.65 -14.59
CA THR A 122 2.63 2.25 -14.58
C THR A 122 4.11 2.13 -14.94
N TYR A 123 4.53 2.76 -16.04
CA TYR A 123 5.93 2.78 -16.45
C TYR A 123 6.84 3.42 -15.40
N SER A 124 6.38 4.51 -14.77
CA SER A 124 7.15 5.20 -13.72
C SER A 124 7.31 4.36 -12.45
N LEU A 125 6.29 3.60 -12.08
CA LEU A 125 6.36 2.66 -10.96
C LEU A 125 7.31 1.50 -11.26
N GLU A 126 7.27 0.92 -12.47
CA GLU A 126 8.22 -0.13 -12.90
C GLU A 126 9.68 0.35 -12.82
N ARG A 127 9.95 1.56 -13.32
CA ARG A 127 11.28 2.16 -13.22
C ARG A 127 11.70 2.43 -11.79
N ALA A 128 10.77 2.89 -10.93
CA ALA A 128 11.04 3.07 -9.52
C ALA A 128 11.41 1.75 -8.83
N LEU A 129 10.72 0.65 -9.15
CA LEU A 129 11.06 -0.68 -8.63
C LEU A 129 12.49 -1.09 -9.01
N GLU A 130 12.92 -0.82 -10.24
CA GLU A 130 14.29 -1.07 -10.69
C GLU A 130 15.31 -0.21 -9.93
N ASP A 131 15.00 1.06 -9.69
CA ASP A 131 15.86 1.99 -8.96
C ASP A 131 16.03 1.57 -7.47
N PHE A 132 15.03 0.92 -6.89
CA PHE A 132 15.14 0.35 -5.55
C PHE A 132 16.16 -0.80 -5.48
N GLY A 133 16.26 -1.63 -6.52
CA GLY A 133 17.09 -2.85 -6.47
C GLY A 133 16.67 -3.75 -5.31
N ASP A 134 17.59 -4.03 -4.39
CA ASP A 134 17.33 -4.85 -3.20
C ASP A 134 16.81 -4.06 -1.99
N LYS A 135 16.60 -2.74 -2.14
CA LYS A 135 16.12 -1.87 -1.07
C LYS A 135 14.62 -2.07 -0.84
N GLN A 136 14.19 -1.79 0.38
CA GLN A 136 12.78 -1.80 0.78
C GLN A 136 12.40 -0.39 1.23
N GLY A 137 11.18 0.05 0.92
CA GLY A 137 10.78 1.39 1.31
C GLY A 137 9.42 1.82 0.77
N GLU A 138 9.25 3.11 0.67
CA GLU A 138 7.98 3.74 0.34
C GLU A 138 8.12 4.58 -0.94
N ILE A 139 7.17 4.43 -1.87
CA ILE A 139 6.98 5.33 -3.01
C ILE A 139 5.88 6.32 -2.65
N ILE A 140 6.11 7.60 -2.89
CA ILE A 140 5.11 8.67 -2.79
C ILE A 140 4.82 9.14 -4.21
N LEU A 141 3.65 8.80 -4.74
CA LEU A 141 3.17 9.26 -6.04
C LEU A 141 2.28 10.49 -5.84
N ILE A 142 2.70 11.62 -6.39
CA ILE A 142 1.90 12.87 -6.42
C ILE A 142 1.42 13.06 -7.85
N SER A 143 0.11 13.00 -8.08
CA SER A 143 -0.49 13.10 -9.42
C SER A 143 -1.82 13.85 -9.39
N ASP A 144 -2.13 14.54 -10.49
CA ASP A 144 -3.40 15.21 -10.72
C ASP A 144 -4.27 14.52 -11.77
N GLY A 145 -3.89 13.32 -12.20
CA GLY A 145 -4.56 12.58 -13.27
C GLY A 145 -4.45 11.07 -13.13
N ILE A 146 -5.09 10.38 -14.04
CA ILE A 146 -5.07 8.92 -14.17
C ILE A 146 -4.07 8.50 -15.26
N GLU A 147 -3.71 7.21 -15.27
CA GLU A 147 -2.92 6.60 -16.34
C GLU A 147 -3.47 6.93 -17.75
N THR A 148 -2.62 7.36 -18.66
CA THR A 148 -2.99 7.72 -20.04
C THR A 148 -2.22 6.95 -21.12
N CYS A 149 -1.52 5.88 -20.73
CA CYS A 149 -0.66 5.06 -21.58
C CYS A 149 -1.15 3.61 -21.73
N ASP A 150 -2.47 3.38 -21.65
CA ASP A 150 -3.10 2.06 -21.85
C ASP A 150 -2.54 0.95 -20.93
N ALA A 151 -2.07 1.32 -19.75
CA ALA A 151 -1.54 0.42 -18.73
C ALA A 151 -2.37 0.48 -17.44
N ASP A 152 -2.22 -0.50 -16.56
CA ASP A 152 -2.97 -0.61 -15.29
C ASP A 152 -2.02 -0.57 -14.08
N PRO A 153 -1.85 0.59 -13.44
CA PRO A 153 -0.98 0.72 -12.28
C PRO A 153 -1.51 -0.04 -11.05
N CYS A 154 -2.83 -0.25 -10.95
CA CYS A 154 -3.41 -1.02 -9.86
C CYS A 154 -3.03 -2.50 -9.97
N GLU A 155 -3.13 -3.05 -11.19
CA GLU A 155 -2.73 -4.43 -11.46
C GLU A 155 -1.24 -4.63 -11.22
N LEU A 156 -0.40 -3.68 -11.65
CA LEU A 156 1.03 -3.73 -11.38
C LEU A 156 1.33 -3.83 -9.88
N VAL A 157 0.70 -2.97 -9.07
CA VAL A 157 0.93 -2.96 -7.62
C VAL A 157 0.37 -4.21 -6.94
N ARG A 158 -0.77 -4.76 -7.40
CA ARG A 158 -1.26 -6.06 -6.92
C ARG A 158 -0.26 -7.19 -7.18
N GLN A 159 0.33 -7.25 -8.38
CA GLN A 159 1.37 -8.23 -8.70
C GLN A 159 2.62 -8.07 -7.82
N TRP A 160 2.95 -6.84 -7.40
CA TRP A 160 4.03 -6.62 -6.44
C TRP A 160 3.69 -7.23 -5.08
N GLN A 161 2.46 -7.10 -4.59
CA GLN A 161 2.04 -7.71 -3.33
C GLN A 161 2.06 -9.24 -3.39
N GLU A 162 1.57 -9.82 -4.49
CA GLU A 162 1.61 -11.27 -4.75
C GLU A 162 3.05 -11.83 -4.74
N LYS A 163 4.00 -11.05 -5.26
CA LYS A 163 5.43 -11.39 -5.30
C LYS A 163 6.18 -11.01 -4.01
N ASN A 164 5.49 -10.52 -2.98
CA ASN A 164 6.08 -10.04 -1.73
C ASN A 164 7.14 -8.93 -1.92
N VAL A 165 6.97 -8.06 -2.90
CA VAL A 165 7.80 -6.87 -3.07
C VAL A 165 7.63 -5.98 -1.84
N LYS A 166 8.74 -5.63 -1.20
CA LYS A 166 8.76 -4.87 0.06
C LYS A 166 8.79 -3.35 -0.20
N ILE A 167 7.95 -2.90 -1.10
CA ILE A 167 7.76 -1.49 -1.44
C ILE A 167 6.28 -1.18 -1.33
N LYS A 168 5.94 -0.14 -0.57
CA LYS A 168 4.58 0.38 -0.50
C LYS A 168 4.44 1.58 -1.43
N VAL A 169 3.23 1.80 -1.93
CA VAL A 169 2.93 2.93 -2.81
C VAL A 169 1.84 3.78 -2.16
N HIS A 170 2.20 4.99 -1.74
CA HIS A 170 1.27 6.00 -1.26
C HIS A 170 0.89 6.92 -2.41
N VAL A 171 -0.39 7.20 -2.55
CA VAL A 171 -0.89 8.09 -3.59
C VAL A 171 -1.46 9.35 -2.96
N VAL A 172 -0.98 10.50 -3.43
CA VAL A 172 -1.55 11.81 -3.11
C VAL A 172 -2.13 12.41 -4.38
N GLY A 173 -3.46 12.42 -4.47
CA GLY A 173 -4.18 13.07 -5.57
C GLY A 173 -4.21 14.59 -5.38
N LEU A 174 -3.78 15.36 -6.37
CA LEU A 174 -3.71 16.82 -6.29
C LEU A 174 -4.80 17.47 -7.17
N GLY A 175 -5.89 17.90 -6.54
CA GLY A 175 -7.00 18.56 -7.24
C GLY A 175 -7.66 17.65 -8.28
N LEU A 176 -7.92 16.39 -7.93
CA LEU A 176 -8.60 15.41 -8.77
C LEU A 176 -10.12 15.59 -8.74
N ASP A 177 -10.77 15.21 -9.84
CA ASP A 177 -12.21 14.97 -9.84
C ASP A 177 -12.54 13.61 -9.20
N GLU A 178 -13.82 13.41 -8.83
CA GLU A 178 -14.27 12.19 -8.13
C GLU A 178 -14.02 10.89 -8.92
N LYS A 179 -14.08 10.94 -10.24
CA LYS A 179 -13.81 9.77 -11.08
C LYS A 179 -12.32 9.41 -11.04
N SER A 180 -11.46 10.40 -11.14
CA SER A 180 -10.02 10.23 -11.08
C SER A 180 -9.56 9.80 -9.69
N LYS A 181 -10.16 10.33 -8.62
CA LYS A 181 -9.93 9.86 -7.24
C LYS A 181 -10.15 8.36 -7.10
N THR A 182 -11.29 7.85 -7.58
CA THR A 182 -11.60 6.41 -7.51
C THR A 182 -10.55 5.56 -8.25
N ALA A 183 -10.07 6.02 -9.39
CA ALA A 183 -9.04 5.31 -10.16
C ALA A 183 -7.68 5.33 -9.45
N MET A 184 -7.31 6.44 -8.81
CA MET A 184 -6.05 6.56 -8.08
C MET A 184 -6.08 5.85 -6.73
N GLN A 185 -7.23 5.81 -6.06
CA GLN A 185 -7.44 5.08 -4.81
C GLN A 185 -7.13 3.59 -4.96
N CYS A 186 -7.46 2.99 -6.11
CA CYS A 186 -7.20 1.58 -6.37
C CYS A 186 -5.69 1.24 -6.27
N ILE A 187 -4.77 2.17 -6.58
CA ILE A 187 -3.31 1.96 -6.44
C ILE A 187 -2.93 1.86 -4.96
N SER A 188 -3.46 2.77 -4.13
CA SER A 188 -3.26 2.74 -2.68
C SER A 188 -3.85 1.49 -2.04
N ASP A 189 -5.08 1.13 -2.42
CA ASP A 189 -5.74 -0.08 -1.93
C ASP A 189 -4.93 -1.33 -2.28
N ALA A 190 -4.41 -1.42 -3.52
CA ALA A 190 -3.55 -2.50 -3.95
C ALA A 190 -2.23 -2.57 -3.16
N ALA A 191 -1.68 -1.42 -2.75
CA ALA A 191 -0.47 -1.33 -1.94
C ALA A 191 -0.71 -1.54 -0.43
N GLY A 192 -1.97 -1.61 0.01
CA GLY A 192 -2.32 -1.64 1.42
C GLY A 192 -2.02 -0.32 2.16
N THR A 193 -2.14 0.81 1.45
CA THR A 193 -1.92 2.16 1.99
C THR A 193 -3.19 3.01 1.90
N GLU A 194 -3.19 4.16 2.58
CA GLU A 194 -4.30 5.10 2.51
C GLU A 194 -4.14 6.05 1.32
N TYR A 195 -5.17 6.17 0.47
CA TYR A 195 -5.26 7.25 -0.53
C TYR A 195 -5.45 8.60 0.17
N ARG A 196 -4.72 9.63 -0.28
CA ARG A 196 -4.85 10.99 0.25
C ARG A 196 -5.22 11.96 -0.86
N ASP A 197 -6.20 12.80 -0.56
CA ASP A 197 -6.62 13.87 -1.47
C ASP A 197 -6.09 15.21 -0.98
N ALA A 198 -5.64 16.04 -1.91
CA ALA A 198 -5.15 17.39 -1.62
C ALA A 198 -5.70 18.38 -2.65
N SER A 199 -6.37 19.39 -2.18
CA SER A 199 -6.89 20.51 -2.99
C SER A 199 -6.20 21.83 -2.69
N THR A 200 -5.27 21.82 -1.73
CA THR A 200 -4.48 22.97 -1.29
C THR A 200 -3.04 22.57 -0.96
N ALA A 201 -2.15 23.56 -0.91
CA ALA A 201 -0.76 23.37 -0.48
C ALA A 201 -0.67 22.79 0.95
N SER A 202 -1.55 23.23 1.86
CA SER A 202 -1.58 22.72 3.25
C SER A 202 -1.95 21.26 3.31
N GLU A 203 -2.99 20.84 2.60
CA GLU A 203 -3.43 19.42 2.55
C GLU A 203 -2.36 18.50 1.93
N LEU A 204 -1.67 18.98 0.87
CA LEU A 204 -0.54 18.25 0.30
C LEU A 204 0.59 18.10 1.31
N SER A 205 0.97 19.19 2.00
CA SER A 205 2.01 19.17 3.04
C SER A 205 1.66 18.22 4.20
N GLU A 206 0.42 18.22 4.67
CA GLU A 206 -0.05 17.35 5.74
C GLU A 206 -0.03 15.87 5.29
N SER A 207 -0.45 15.58 4.05
CA SER A 207 -0.42 14.24 3.47
C SER A 207 1.00 13.68 3.43
N LEU A 208 1.96 14.47 2.96
CA LEU A 208 3.37 14.07 2.90
C LEU A 208 3.97 13.82 4.29
N LYS A 209 3.65 14.66 5.28
CA LYS A 209 4.11 14.48 6.67
C LYS A 209 3.57 13.19 7.30
N LYS A 210 2.29 12.86 7.06
CA LYS A 210 1.68 11.62 7.54
C LYS A 210 2.37 10.40 6.93
N ILE A 211 2.63 10.39 5.61
CA ILE A 211 3.34 9.30 4.94
C ILE A 211 4.75 9.12 5.53
N LYS A 212 5.48 10.21 5.79
CA LYS A 212 6.80 10.11 6.42
C LYS A 212 6.78 9.40 7.77
N VAL A 213 5.77 9.66 8.60
CA VAL A 213 5.61 8.98 9.90
C VAL A 213 5.35 7.49 9.70
N GLU A 214 4.58 7.12 8.69
CA GLU A 214 4.29 5.71 8.34
C GLU A 214 5.53 4.99 7.78
N ALA A 215 6.39 5.74 7.07
CA ALA A 215 7.63 5.25 6.44
C ALA A 215 8.83 5.19 7.38
N ALA A 216 8.65 5.50 8.67
CA ALA A 216 9.76 5.50 9.63
C ALA A 216 10.53 4.17 9.62
N PRO A 217 11.89 4.19 9.58
CA PRO A 217 12.69 2.99 9.54
C PRO A 217 12.32 2.07 10.71
N VAL A 218 11.89 0.86 10.39
CA VAL A 218 11.74 -0.18 11.41
C VAL A 218 13.16 -0.59 11.81
N GLU A 219 13.58 -0.34 13.03
CA GLU A 219 14.84 -0.89 13.55
C GLU A 219 14.78 -2.42 13.41
N ILE A 220 15.51 -2.96 12.44
CA ILE A 220 15.71 -4.41 12.35
C ILE A 220 16.67 -4.78 13.47
N VAL A 221 16.14 -5.10 14.63
CA VAL A 221 16.90 -5.73 15.70
C VAL A 221 17.22 -7.15 15.26
N SER A 222 18.45 -7.40 14.80
CA SER A 222 18.94 -8.75 14.61
C SER A 222 18.84 -9.49 15.95
N GLU A 223 18.23 -10.67 15.93
CA GLU A 223 18.13 -11.53 17.11
C GLU A 223 19.48 -11.78 17.77
N LYS A 224 19.80 -10.98 18.78
CA LYS A 224 20.60 -11.36 19.92
C LYS A 224 20.05 -10.62 21.13
N GLU A 225 19.57 -11.40 22.07
CA GLU A 225 19.00 -10.99 23.34
C GLU A 225 19.74 -9.81 23.99
N THR A 226 19.15 -8.60 23.87
CA THR A 226 19.28 -7.56 24.86
C THR A 226 17.86 -7.05 25.12
N LYS A 227 17.43 -7.13 26.37
CA LYS A 227 16.14 -6.62 26.85
C LYS A 227 16.02 -5.12 26.58
N ASN A 228 15.58 -4.74 25.39
CA ASN A 228 14.95 -3.44 25.16
C ASN A 228 13.45 -3.65 25.29
N VAL A 229 12.90 -3.24 26.40
CA VAL A 229 11.48 -3.25 26.68
C VAL A 229 10.81 -2.36 25.63
N PRO A 230 9.93 -2.88 24.75
CA PRO A 230 9.17 -2.06 23.83
C PRO A 230 8.36 -1.04 24.62
N THR A 231 8.40 0.22 24.23
CA THR A 231 7.65 1.29 24.92
C THR A 231 6.14 1.21 24.73
N HIS A 232 5.69 0.33 23.82
CA HIS A 232 4.26 0.12 23.53
C HIS A 232 3.97 -1.36 23.26
N SER A 233 2.88 -1.84 23.81
CA SER A 233 2.36 -3.18 23.56
C SER A 233 1.71 -3.25 22.18
N ALA A 234 1.91 -4.35 21.47
CA ALA A 234 1.34 -4.54 20.14
C ALA A 234 0.79 -5.96 19.96
N LEU A 235 -0.29 -6.04 19.18
CA LEU A 235 -0.90 -7.29 18.74
C LEU A 235 -0.63 -7.48 17.24
N LEU A 236 0.05 -8.58 16.90
CA LEU A 236 0.30 -9.03 15.54
C LEU A 236 -0.62 -10.21 15.24
N ILE A 237 -1.47 -10.06 14.24
CA ILE A 237 -2.45 -11.07 13.87
C ILE A 237 -2.03 -11.68 12.53
N LYS A 238 -2.00 -13.01 12.46
CA LYS A 238 -1.81 -13.77 11.23
C LYS A 238 -3.08 -14.57 10.96
N GLY A 239 -3.83 -14.22 9.92
CA GLY A 239 -4.94 -15.02 9.44
C GLY A 239 -4.43 -16.13 8.51
N VAL A 240 -4.97 -17.33 8.65
CA VAL A 240 -4.72 -18.44 7.73
C VAL A 240 -6.03 -19.21 7.46
N ASP A 241 -6.13 -19.84 6.30
CA ASP A 241 -7.19 -20.80 6.03
C ASP A 241 -6.86 -22.19 6.64
N ALA A 242 -7.77 -23.14 6.50
CA ALA A 242 -7.59 -24.50 7.00
C ALA A 242 -6.40 -25.27 6.34
N LEU A 243 -5.86 -24.78 5.23
CA LEU A 243 -4.71 -25.33 4.53
C LEU A 243 -3.40 -24.62 4.90
N GLY A 244 -3.47 -23.56 5.74
CA GLY A 244 -2.33 -22.74 6.16
C GLY A 244 -1.95 -21.62 5.20
N ASN A 245 -2.77 -21.34 4.17
CA ASN A 245 -2.54 -20.20 3.29
C ASN A 245 -2.85 -18.90 4.02
N SER A 246 -2.04 -17.87 3.80
CA SER A 246 -2.24 -16.57 4.43
C SER A 246 -3.54 -15.91 3.96
N MET A 247 -4.34 -15.45 4.91
CA MET A 247 -5.60 -14.75 4.69
C MET A 247 -5.54 -13.35 5.31
N ARG A 248 -6.04 -12.35 4.57
CA ARG A 248 -6.30 -11.05 5.17
C ARG A 248 -7.51 -11.16 6.07
N VAL A 249 -7.34 -10.81 7.33
CA VAL A 249 -8.40 -10.81 8.33
C VAL A 249 -8.49 -9.46 9.00
N GLU A 250 -9.71 -9.09 9.37
CA GLU A 250 -10.07 -7.85 10.04
C GLU A 250 -11.05 -8.17 11.17
N GLY A 251 -11.19 -7.27 12.12
CA GLY A 251 -12.14 -7.45 13.21
C GLY A 251 -11.96 -6.43 14.31
N THR A 252 -12.38 -6.81 15.52
CA THR A 252 -12.29 -5.96 16.70
C THR A 252 -11.76 -6.74 17.90
N ILE A 253 -11.13 -6.02 18.81
CA ILE A 253 -10.88 -6.50 20.17
C ILE A 253 -11.70 -5.66 21.15
N SER A 254 -12.26 -6.29 22.16
CA SER A 254 -13.10 -5.67 23.16
C SER A 254 -12.69 -6.05 24.58
N GLN A 255 -12.88 -5.13 25.49
CA GLN A 255 -12.72 -5.31 26.94
C GLN A 255 -13.93 -4.69 27.63
N GLU A 256 -14.33 -5.22 28.76
CA GLU A 256 -15.48 -4.70 29.51
C GLU A 256 -15.31 -3.22 29.87
N GLY A 257 -16.29 -2.40 29.48
CA GLY A 257 -16.29 -0.95 29.75
C GLY A 257 -15.43 -0.12 28.84
N VAL A 258 -14.85 -0.70 27.75
CA VAL A 258 -14.04 0.01 26.74
C VAL A 258 -14.67 -0.16 25.36
N GLU A 259 -14.67 0.92 24.56
CA GLU A 259 -15.11 0.85 23.17
C GLU A 259 -14.24 -0.15 22.37
N PRO A 260 -14.84 -0.98 21.50
CA PRO A 260 -14.12 -1.94 20.68
C PRO A 260 -13.06 -1.26 19.80
N ILE A 261 -11.90 -1.87 19.69
CA ILE A 261 -10.77 -1.38 18.88
C ILE A 261 -10.67 -2.23 17.62
N SER A 262 -10.65 -1.59 16.44
CA SER A 262 -10.45 -2.28 15.16
C SER A 262 -9.02 -2.83 15.05
N VAL A 263 -8.90 -4.05 14.56
CA VAL A 263 -7.62 -4.75 14.36
C VAL A 263 -7.59 -5.43 13.00
N THR A 264 -6.38 -5.60 12.45
CA THR A 264 -6.19 -6.21 11.13
C THR A 264 -4.90 -7.05 11.10
N SER A 265 -4.85 -8.04 10.21
CA SER A 265 -3.63 -8.82 9.94
C SER A 265 -2.57 -8.06 9.15
N ASN A 266 -2.89 -6.91 8.57
CA ASN A 266 -1.98 -6.18 7.68
C ASN A 266 -1.05 -5.19 8.40
N GLY A 267 -0.95 -5.26 9.73
CA GLY A 267 -0.14 -4.29 10.44
C GLY A 267 0.07 -4.61 11.92
N ARG A 268 0.80 -3.71 12.54
CA ARG A 268 1.02 -3.71 13.98
C ARG A 268 -0.12 -2.96 14.66
N ASN A 269 -0.98 -3.69 15.34
CA ASN A 269 -2.07 -3.10 16.13
C ASN A 269 -1.49 -2.67 17.48
N VAL A 270 -1.33 -1.36 17.70
CA VAL A 270 -0.86 -0.82 19.00
C VAL A 270 -2.03 -0.83 19.98
N ILE A 271 -1.92 -1.69 20.97
CA ILE A 271 -3.00 -1.98 21.92
C ILE A 271 -2.44 -1.86 23.34
N LYS A 272 -3.22 -1.34 24.28
CA LYS A 272 -2.82 -1.32 25.69
C LYS A 272 -2.71 -2.76 26.23
N PRO A 273 -1.78 -3.01 27.19
CA PRO A 273 -1.72 -4.32 27.84
C PRO A 273 -3.05 -4.66 28.50
N GLY A 274 -3.41 -5.92 28.44
CA GLY A 274 -4.64 -6.40 29.08
C GLY A 274 -5.23 -7.64 28.42
N ASP A 275 -6.33 -8.11 28.99
CA ASP A 275 -7.09 -9.23 28.47
C ASP A 275 -8.24 -8.71 27.62
N TYR A 276 -8.39 -9.26 26.43
CA TYR A 276 -9.39 -8.87 25.44
C TYR A 276 -10.10 -10.07 24.85
N ASN A 277 -11.32 -9.86 24.40
CA ASN A 277 -11.99 -10.76 23.47
C ASN A 277 -11.81 -10.24 22.07
N MET A 278 -11.24 -11.06 21.19
CA MET A 278 -11.02 -10.75 19.78
C MET A 278 -12.07 -11.45 18.93
N GLU A 279 -12.74 -10.68 18.06
CA GLU A 279 -13.64 -11.19 17.03
C GLU A 279 -13.03 -10.82 15.67
N ILE A 280 -12.69 -11.83 14.85
CA ILE A 280 -11.93 -11.63 13.62
C ILE A 280 -12.36 -12.58 12.52
N GLY A 281 -12.35 -12.12 11.27
CA GLY A 281 -12.75 -12.91 10.11
C GLY A 281 -12.27 -12.29 8.81
N VAL A 282 -12.67 -12.88 7.68
CA VAL A 282 -12.46 -12.30 6.35
C VAL A 282 -13.60 -11.32 6.08
N MET A 283 -13.26 -10.07 5.70
CA MET A 283 -14.26 -9.08 5.31
C MET A 283 -14.79 -9.37 3.92
N THR A 284 -16.10 -9.47 3.79
CA THR A 284 -16.78 -9.63 2.50
C THR A 284 -17.11 -8.29 1.86
N LYS A 285 -17.40 -8.30 0.56
CA LYS A 285 -17.86 -7.10 -0.18
C LYS A 285 -19.19 -6.56 0.33
N ASN A 286 -19.96 -7.38 1.00
CA ASN A 286 -21.20 -6.99 1.68
C ASN A 286 -20.95 -6.14 2.94
N GLY A 287 -19.70 -6.07 3.42
CA GLY A 287 -19.31 -5.34 4.62
C GLY A 287 -19.45 -6.14 5.91
N ASN A 288 -19.57 -7.45 5.82
CA ASN A 288 -19.70 -8.36 6.96
C ASN A 288 -18.38 -9.12 7.20
N LEU A 289 -18.11 -9.46 8.47
CA LEU A 289 -17.12 -10.49 8.77
C LEU A 289 -17.73 -11.86 8.50
N TYR A 290 -17.10 -12.62 7.60
CA TYR A 290 -17.57 -13.97 7.28
C TYR A 290 -17.19 -14.94 8.39
N LYS A 291 -18.22 -15.56 9.02
CA LYS A 291 -18.10 -16.56 10.10
C LYS A 291 -16.95 -16.21 11.07
N PRO A 292 -17.03 -15.08 11.76
CA PRO A 292 -15.94 -14.59 12.59
C PRO A 292 -15.56 -15.60 13.69
N VAL A 293 -14.26 -15.69 13.94
CA VAL A 293 -13.69 -16.45 15.04
C VAL A 293 -13.59 -15.56 16.26
N THR A 294 -14.13 -16.02 17.39
CA THR A 294 -13.99 -15.31 18.66
C THR A 294 -13.01 -16.07 19.57
N GLN A 295 -11.97 -15.35 20.04
CA GLN A 295 -11.01 -15.92 21.00
C GLN A 295 -10.52 -14.87 21.99
N ALA A 296 -10.16 -15.32 23.20
CA ALA A 296 -9.51 -14.48 24.18
C ALA A 296 -8.03 -14.27 23.79
N VAL A 297 -7.53 -13.04 23.99
CA VAL A 297 -6.14 -12.69 23.76
C VAL A 297 -5.63 -11.80 24.90
N THR A 298 -4.48 -12.16 25.48
CA THR A 298 -3.78 -11.32 26.46
C THR A 298 -2.67 -10.56 25.75
N VAL A 299 -2.78 -9.25 25.68
CA VAL A 299 -1.75 -8.36 25.16
C VAL A 299 -0.76 -8.07 26.27
N ALA A 300 0.48 -8.54 26.10
CA ALA A 300 1.53 -8.41 27.10
C ALA A 300 2.04 -6.95 27.19
N ASP A 301 2.45 -6.54 28.39
CA ASP A 301 3.02 -5.20 28.60
C ASP A 301 4.38 -5.08 27.93
N SER A 302 4.54 -3.98 27.20
CA SER A 302 5.82 -3.63 26.53
C SER A 302 6.38 -4.77 25.66
N ALA A 303 5.50 -5.52 24.97
CA ALA A 303 5.88 -6.66 24.15
C ALA A 303 4.99 -6.79 22.92
N GLU A 304 5.43 -7.59 21.95
CA GLU A 304 4.60 -8.03 20.83
C GLU A 304 3.90 -9.34 21.15
N THR A 305 2.57 -9.31 21.13
CA THR A 305 1.74 -10.50 21.23
C THR A 305 1.41 -10.97 19.80
N LYS A 306 1.82 -12.19 19.45
CA LYS A 306 1.55 -12.80 18.13
C LYS A 306 0.41 -13.80 18.25
N VAL A 307 -0.58 -13.67 17.38
CA VAL A 307 -1.75 -14.56 17.34
C VAL A 307 -1.95 -15.05 15.92
N GLU A 308 -2.05 -16.35 15.73
CA GLU A 308 -2.48 -16.97 14.48
C GLU A 308 -3.94 -17.38 14.60
N VAL A 309 -4.76 -17.01 13.62
CA VAL A 309 -6.20 -17.30 13.59
C VAL A 309 -6.52 -18.07 12.32
N VAL A 310 -7.12 -19.25 12.49
CA VAL A 310 -7.64 -20.05 11.37
C VAL A 310 -9.04 -19.57 11.05
N VAL A 311 -9.27 -19.09 9.84
CA VAL A 311 -10.57 -18.55 9.39
C VAL A 311 -11.16 -19.40 8.26
N GLU A 312 -12.48 -19.41 8.15
CA GLU A 312 -13.15 -19.98 6.98
C GLU A 312 -13.03 -19.02 5.79
N VAL A 313 -12.82 -19.61 4.61
CA VAL A 313 -12.74 -18.83 3.36
C VAL A 313 -14.14 -18.57 2.84
N PRO A 314 -14.53 -17.28 2.69
CA PRO A 314 -15.81 -16.93 2.08
C PRO A 314 -15.86 -17.40 0.62
N PRO A 315 -17.07 -17.54 0.04
CA PRO A 315 -17.19 -17.68 -1.41
C PRO A 315 -16.58 -16.47 -2.12
N SER A 316 -16.00 -16.69 -3.31
CA SER A 316 -15.47 -15.62 -4.14
C SER A 316 -16.12 -15.59 -5.51
N VAL A 317 -16.19 -14.40 -6.11
CA VAL A 317 -16.70 -14.18 -7.46
C VAL A 317 -15.73 -13.33 -8.28
N LYS A 318 -15.50 -13.77 -9.51
CA LYS A 318 -14.90 -13.00 -10.61
C LYS A 318 -15.92 -12.79 -11.69
N ALA A 319 -15.73 -11.81 -12.54
CA ALA A 319 -16.57 -11.67 -13.73
C ALA A 319 -15.72 -11.30 -14.94
N LYS A 320 -16.20 -11.69 -16.12
CA LYS A 320 -15.62 -11.27 -17.39
C LYS A 320 -16.71 -10.93 -18.40
N PHE A 321 -16.38 -9.99 -19.26
CA PHE A 321 -17.21 -9.62 -20.41
C PHE A 321 -16.58 -10.16 -21.67
N LEU A 322 -17.37 -10.87 -22.47
CA LEU A 322 -16.94 -11.39 -23.76
C LEU A 322 -17.64 -10.61 -24.89
N ASN A 323 -16.85 -10.02 -25.78
CA ASN A 323 -17.28 -9.42 -27.03
C ASN A 323 -16.69 -10.26 -28.17
N GLY A 324 -17.42 -11.30 -28.58
CA GLY A 324 -16.86 -12.38 -29.38
C GLY A 324 -15.77 -13.10 -28.62
N ASP A 325 -14.57 -13.21 -29.19
CA ASP A 325 -13.40 -13.83 -28.55
C ASP A 325 -12.55 -12.88 -27.68
N ARG A 326 -12.94 -11.60 -27.58
CA ARG A 326 -12.23 -10.60 -26.80
C ARG A 326 -12.82 -10.45 -25.41
N VAL A 327 -11.92 -10.41 -24.39
CA VAL A 327 -12.29 -10.09 -23.01
C VAL A 327 -12.20 -8.59 -22.82
N GLU A 328 -13.31 -7.95 -22.46
CA GLU A 328 -13.32 -6.54 -22.05
C GLU A 328 -13.05 -6.43 -20.56
N LYS A 329 -12.16 -5.51 -20.17
CA LYS A 329 -11.70 -5.34 -18.80
C LYS A 329 -12.28 -4.08 -18.16
N GLY A 330 -12.44 -4.12 -16.84
CA GLY A 330 -12.75 -2.96 -16.02
C GLY A 330 -14.21 -2.50 -15.99
N SER A 331 -15.14 -3.28 -16.57
CA SER A 331 -16.58 -2.98 -16.46
C SER A 331 -17.07 -3.12 -15.02
N LEU A 332 -17.87 -2.17 -14.57
CA LEU A 332 -18.48 -2.18 -13.25
C LEU A 332 -19.70 -3.09 -13.23
N ILE A 333 -19.79 -3.94 -12.23
CA ILE A 333 -20.86 -4.91 -12.03
C ILE A 333 -21.55 -4.59 -10.72
N SER A 334 -22.88 -4.48 -10.75
CA SER A 334 -23.72 -4.31 -9.57
C SER A 334 -24.30 -5.67 -9.15
N ALA A 335 -24.23 -5.98 -7.86
CA ALA A 335 -24.78 -7.20 -7.28
C ALA A 335 -26.01 -6.91 -6.44
N TYR A 336 -27.05 -7.73 -6.64
CA TYR A 336 -28.32 -7.71 -5.93
C TYR A 336 -28.55 -9.07 -5.30
N GLN A 337 -28.69 -9.13 -4.01
CA GLN A 337 -28.98 -10.40 -3.31
C GLN A 337 -30.47 -10.74 -3.40
N GLU A 338 -30.80 -12.02 -3.58
CA GLU A 338 -32.17 -12.50 -3.64
C GLU A 338 -32.98 -12.04 -2.40
N GLY A 339 -34.18 -11.50 -2.63
CA GLY A 339 -35.02 -10.93 -1.59
C GLY A 339 -34.69 -9.48 -1.20
N ILE A 340 -33.55 -8.94 -1.66
CA ILE A 340 -33.15 -7.54 -1.43
C ILE A 340 -33.28 -6.75 -2.73
N LYS A 341 -34.25 -5.81 -2.77
CA LYS A 341 -34.48 -4.97 -3.96
C LYS A 341 -33.45 -3.87 -4.19
N LYS A 342 -32.44 -3.79 -3.36
CA LYS A 342 -31.40 -2.76 -3.40
C LYS A 342 -30.07 -3.41 -3.78
N GLU A 343 -29.24 -2.68 -4.54
CA GLU A 343 -27.85 -3.05 -4.77
C GLU A 343 -27.12 -3.24 -3.44
N VAL A 344 -26.45 -4.38 -3.29
CA VAL A 344 -25.72 -4.72 -2.06
C VAL A 344 -24.24 -4.36 -2.14
N PHE A 345 -23.63 -4.53 -3.31
CA PHE A 345 -22.25 -4.10 -3.56
C PHE A 345 -21.97 -3.94 -5.07
N LYS A 346 -20.78 -3.38 -5.38
CA LYS A 346 -20.22 -3.28 -6.74
C LYS A 346 -18.78 -3.80 -6.77
N PHE A 347 -18.38 -4.34 -7.91
CA PHE A 347 -16.99 -4.71 -8.18
C PHE A 347 -16.67 -4.58 -9.68
N ARG A 348 -15.38 -4.63 -10.03
CA ARG A 348 -14.97 -4.57 -11.45
C ARG A 348 -14.75 -5.98 -11.99
N SER A 349 -14.95 -6.15 -13.30
CA SER A 349 -14.79 -7.44 -13.99
C SER A 349 -13.38 -8.06 -13.93
N ILE A 350 -12.41 -7.35 -13.40
CA ILE A 350 -11.03 -7.84 -13.19
C ILE A 350 -10.77 -8.27 -11.74
N ASP A 351 -11.66 -7.88 -10.82
CA ASP A 351 -11.49 -8.15 -9.41
C ASP A 351 -12.06 -9.51 -9.02
N GLU A 352 -11.33 -10.25 -8.19
CA GLU A 352 -11.91 -11.33 -7.40
C GLU A 352 -12.29 -10.77 -6.05
N VAL A 353 -13.55 -10.95 -5.68
CA VAL A 353 -14.07 -10.40 -4.43
C VAL A 353 -14.72 -11.48 -3.58
N TYR A 354 -14.49 -11.45 -2.28
CA TYR A 354 -15.17 -12.28 -1.31
C TYR A 354 -16.57 -11.74 -1.04
N ILE A 355 -17.56 -12.63 -0.97
CA ILE A 355 -18.96 -12.30 -0.75
C ILE A 355 -19.57 -13.21 0.32
N ASP A 356 -20.72 -12.85 0.84
CA ASP A 356 -21.47 -13.73 1.74
C ASP A 356 -22.13 -14.88 0.94
N GLU A 357 -22.48 -15.97 1.61
CA GLU A 357 -23.28 -17.02 1.02
C GLU A 357 -24.65 -16.49 0.62
N GLY A 358 -25.20 -17.03 -0.46
CA GLY A 358 -26.52 -16.62 -0.94
C GLY A 358 -26.64 -16.64 -2.46
N THR A 359 -27.82 -16.26 -2.94
CA THR A 359 -28.10 -16.13 -4.38
C THR A 359 -28.03 -14.65 -4.77
N TYR A 360 -27.27 -14.37 -5.81
CA TYR A 360 -27.06 -13.00 -6.30
C TYR A 360 -27.40 -12.89 -7.77
N GLU A 361 -28.05 -11.79 -8.13
CA GLU A 361 -28.18 -11.32 -9.50
C GLU A 361 -27.12 -10.26 -9.76
N PHE A 362 -26.23 -10.53 -10.73
CA PHE A 362 -25.18 -9.62 -11.16
C PHE A 362 -25.61 -8.92 -12.43
N ARG A 363 -25.49 -7.59 -12.48
CA ARG A 363 -25.91 -6.76 -13.60
C ARG A 363 -24.76 -5.90 -14.11
N SER A 364 -24.60 -5.85 -15.44
CA SER A 364 -23.53 -5.09 -16.09
C SER A 364 -23.82 -3.59 -16.16
N LYS A 365 -25.08 -3.24 -16.43
CA LYS A 365 -25.55 -1.86 -16.62
C LYS A 365 -26.98 -1.71 -16.11
N PRO A 366 -27.18 -1.70 -14.78
CA PRO A 366 -28.52 -1.64 -14.23
C PRO A 366 -29.25 -0.38 -14.72
N ASN A 367 -30.49 -0.58 -15.23
CA ASN A 367 -31.39 0.43 -15.77
C ASN A 367 -31.04 0.97 -17.17
N GLU A 368 -30.18 0.32 -17.95
CA GLU A 368 -29.96 0.60 -19.37
C GLU A 368 -30.62 -0.47 -20.29
N GLU A 369 -30.91 -0.11 -21.52
CA GLU A 369 -31.58 -1.00 -22.52
C GLU A 369 -30.78 -2.28 -22.84
N ASN A 370 -29.48 -2.29 -22.58
CA ASN A 370 -28.56 -3.40 -22.83
C ASN A 370 -27.99 -3.98 -21.49
N ASP A 371 -28.80 -3.99 -20.43
CA ASP A 371 -28.42 -4.60 -19.18
C ASP A 371 -28.31 -6.13 -19.33
N LEU A 372 -27.14 -6.66 -19.05
CA LEU A 372 -26.89 -8.10 -18.98
C LEU A 372 -26.95 -8.54 -17.53
N SER A 373 -27.72 -9.57 -17.22
CA SER A 373 -27.80 -10.11 -15.88
C SER A 373 -27.47 -11.61 -15.84
N VAL A 374 -26.87 -12.05 -14.74
CA VAL A 374 -26.56 -13.45 -14.43
C VAL A 374 -26.91 -13.68 -12.98
N THR A 375 -27.66 -14.76 -12.71
CA THR A 375 -27.99 -15.14 -11.33
C THR A 375 -27.22 -16.40 -10.93
N GLU A 376 -26.53 -16.34 -9.80
CA GLU A 376 -25.73 -17.43 -9.25
C GLU A 376 -25.89 -17.55 -7.73
N SER A 377 -25.84 -18.80 -7.25
CA SER A 377 -25.86 -19.09 -5.82
C SER A 377 -24.45 -19.48 -5.33
N PHE A 378 -24.09 -19.05 -4.15
CA PHE A 378 -22.79 -19.24 -3.54
C PHE A 378 -22.92 -19.89 -2.16
N VAL A 379 -22.09 -20.87 -1.91
CA VAL A 379 -21.90 -21.52 -0.60
C VAL A 379 -20.43 -21.44 -0.19
N ALA A 380 -20.14 -21.74 1.07
CA ALA A 380 -18.77 -21.72 1.61
C ALA A 380 -17.77 -22.43 0.69
N GLY A 381 -16.66 -21.77 0.41
CA GLY A 381 -15.57 -22.32 -0.42
C GLY A 381 -15.79 -22.25 -1.93
N ASP A 382 -16.92 -21.75 -2.41
CA ASP A 382 -17.14 -21.54 -3.85
C ASP A 382 -16.19 -20.46 -4.40
N SER A 383 -15.63 -20.71 -5.60
CA SER A 383 -14.97 -19.68 -6.39
C SER A 383 -15.55 -19.74 -7.81
N LYS A 384 -16.33 -18.74 -8.20
CA LYS A 384 -17.05 -18.74 -9.48
C LYS A 384 -16.67 -17.57 -10.37
N GLU A 385 -16.58 -17.86 -11.67
CA GLU A 385 -16.43 -16.84 -12.70
C GLU A 385 -17.75 -16.63 -13.44
N ILE A 386 -18.25 -15.39 -13.40
CA ILE A 386 -19.47 -14.98 -14.11
C ILE A 386 -19.10 -14.44 -15.48
N VAL A 387 -19.76 -14.92 -16.52
CA VAL A 387 -19.50 -14.52 -17.90
C VAL A 387 -20.67 -13.74 -18.48
N PHE A 388 -20.43 -12.48 -18.83
CA PHE A 388 -21.37 -11.66 -19.59
C PHE A 388 -21.01 -11.70 -21.06
N ASN A 389 -21.92 -12.28 -21.91
CA ASN A 389 -21.72 -12.32 -23.34
C ASN A 389 -22.38 -11.08 -24.00
N MET A 390 -21.58 -10.19 -24.54
CA MET A 390 -22.04 -9.00 -25.26
C MET A 390 -22.41 -9.40 -26.68
N VAL A 391 -23.70 -9.60 -26.93
CA VAL A 391 -24.19 -9.85 -28.28
C VAL A 391 -24.46 -8.49 -28.93
N HIS A 392 -23.69 -8.12 -29.95
CA HIS A 392 -24.02 -6.99 -30.79
C HIS A 392 -25.24 -7.33 -31.63
N THR A 393 -26.40 -6.86 -31.25
CA THR A 393 -27.55 -6.84 -32.14
C THR A 393 -27.28 -5.80 -33.22
N VAL A 394 -26.81 -6.23 -34.38
CA VAL A 394 -26.77 -5.37 -35.57
C VAL A 394 -28.21 -5.07 -35.91
N LYS A 395 -28.69 -3.86 -35.64
CA LYS A 395 -29.93 -3.37 -36.26
C LYS A 395 -29.66 -3.23 -37.77
N VAL A 396 -30.23 -4.12 -38.56
CA VAL A 396 -30.30 -4.04 -40.03
C VAL A 396 -31.30 -2.95 -40.39
#